data_b562f4c7ffa801e5035e4b4127091f3a
#
_entry.id   b562f4c7ffa801e5035e4b4127091f3a
#
_cell.length_a   1.000
_cell.length_b   1.000
_cell.length_c   1.000
_cell.angle_alpha   90.00
_cell.angle_beta   90.00
_cell.angle_gamma   90.00
#
_symmetry.space_group_name_H-M   'P 1'
#
loop_
_entity.id
_entity.type
_entity.pdbx_description
1 polymer ?
#
loop_
_entity_poly.entity_id
_entity_poly.type
_entity_poly.pdbx_seq_one_letter_code
_entity_poly.pdbx_strand_id
1 'polypeptide(L)' 'MVLKAREIRELTLEERKEKLKELKEELMHERGVAAMGGSPPSPGKIRQIRMSIAKLLTIMREEGEIK' A
#
# COMPACT_ATOMS: atom_id res chain seq x y z
N MET A 1 10.07 1.55 1.73
CA MET A 1 9.97 1.42 3.19
C MET A 1 8.54 1.14 3.59
N VAL A 2 8.32 0.21 4.52
CA VAL A 2 6.98 -0.15 4.98
C VAL A 2 6.46 0.92 5.93
N LEU A 3 5.21 1.33 5.76
CA LEU A 3 4.56 2.27 6.66
C LEU A 3 4.41 1.66 8.05
N LYS A 4 4.71 2.44 9.06
CA LYS A 4 4.52 2.01 10.44
C LYS A 4 3.09 2.30 10.88
N ALA A 5 2.51 1.40 11.69
CA ALA A 5 1.16 1.58 12.20
C ALA A 5 0.98 2.94 12.88
N ARG A 6 1.98 3.37 13.62
CA ARG A 6 1.98 4.65 14.30
C ARG A 6 1.79 5.82 13.33
N GLU A 7 2.51 5.79 12.21
CA GLU A 7 2.40 6.83 11.19
C GLU A 7 1.01 6.85 10.57
N ILE A 8 0.47 5.67 10.29
CA ILE A 8 -0.86 5.55 9.71
C ILE A 8 -1.94 6.11 10.65
N ARG A 9 -1.80 5.86 11.95
CA ARG A 9 -2.76 6.37 12.93
C ARG A 9 -2.76 7.89 13.05
N GLU A 10 -1.64 8.51 12.72
CA GLU A 10 -1.52 9.97 12.73
C GLU A 10 -2.19 10.62 11.51
N LEU A 11 -2.48 9.85 10.47
CA LEU A 11 -3.12 10.35 9.27
C LEU A 11 -4.64 10.49 9.45
N THR A 12 -5.22 11.44 8.71
CA THR A 12 -6.68 11.58 8.66
C THR A 12 -7.25 10.48 7.76
N LEU A 13 -8.57 10.30 7.80
CA LEU A 13 -9.26 9.33 6.93
C LEU A 13 -8.97 9.61 5.45
N GLU A 14 -9.03 10.87 5.05
CA GLU A 14 -8.78 11.25 3.66
C GLU A 14 -7.35 10.94 3.25
N GLU A 15 -6.38 11.25 4.11
CA GLU A 15 -4.99 10.95 3.86
C GLU A 15 -4.75 9.44 3.75
N ARG A 16 -5.42 8.65 4.57
CA ARG A 16 -5.33 7.19 4.52
C ARG A 16 -5.88 6.65 3.20
N LYS A 17 -6.99 7.19 2.72
CA LYS A 17 -7.58 6.78 1.45
C LYS A 17 -6.67 7.12 0.28
N GLU A 18 -6.07 8.31 0.28
CA GLU A 18 -5.12 8.70 -0.75
C GLU A 18 -3.90 7.81 -0.75
N LYS A 19 -3.37 7.52 0.42
CA LYS A 19 -2.20 6.66 0.55
C LYS A 19 -2.49 5.26 0.05
N LEU A 20 -3.67 4.74 0.36
CA LEU A 20 -4.10 3.43 -0.11
C LEU A 20 -4.19 3.41 -1.64
N LYS A 21 -4.75 4.45 -2.23
CA LYS A 21 -4.85 4.56 -3.68
C LYS A 21 -3.47 4.59 -4.33
N GLU A 22 -2.56 5.41 -3.81
CA GLU A 22 -1.20 5.49 -4.30
C GLU A 22 -0.49 4.14 -4.26
N LEU A 23 -0.61 3.43 -3.15
CA LEU A 23 0.02 2.13 -2.99
C LEU A 23 -0.54 1.09 -3.95
N LYS A 24 -1.85 1.10 -4.17
CA LYS A 24 -2.48 0.19 -5.12
C LYS A 24 -2.05 0.48 -6.55
N GLU A 25 -1.95 1.76 -6.92
CA GLU A 25 -1.49 2.16 -8.22
C GLU A 25 -0.03 1.75 -8.45
N GLU A 26 0.81 1.93 -7.43
CA GLU A 26 2.20 1.54 -7.49
C GLU A 26 2.35 0.02 -7.67
N LEU A 27 1.56 -0.75 -6.94
CA LEU A 27 1.56 -2.21 -7.07
C LEU A 27 1.14 -2.63 -8.48
N MET A 28 0.10 -2.00 -9.00
CA MET A 28 -0.39 -2.28 -10.34
C MET A 28 0.65 -1.96 -11.41
N HIS A 29 1.36 -0.84 -11.23
CA HIS A 29 2.43 -0.43 -12.13
C HIS A 29 3.55 -1.47 -12.16
N GLU A 30 4.01 -1.92 -10.99
CA GLU A 30 5.09 -2.92 -10.91
C GLU A 30 4.68 -4.25 -11.54
N ARG A 31 3.43 -4.66 -11.36
CA ARG A 31 2.90 -5.87 -11.99
C ARG A 31 2.80 -5.71 -13.50
N GLY A 32 2.40 -4.53 -13.96
CA GLY A 32 2.30 -4.24 -15.40
C GLY A 32 3.65 -4.31 -16.08
N VAL A 33 4.69 -3.75 -15.47
CA VAL A 33 6.05 -3.80 -15.99
C VAL A 33 6.51 -5.26 -16.13
N ALA A 34 6.27 -6.08 -15.11
CA ALA A 34 6.64 -7.49 -15.15
C ALA A 34 5.89 -8.24 -16.26
N ALA A 35 4.58 -7.97 -16.42
CA ALA A 35 3.75 -8.62 -17.43
C ALA A 35 4.16 -8.24 -18.86
N MET A 36 4.72 -7.06 -19.05
CA MET A 36 5.17 -6.60 -20.37
C MET A 36 6.57 -7.08 -20.74
N GLY A 37 7.17 -7.91 -19.90
CA GLY A 37 8.50 -8.45 -20.18
C GLY A 37 9.64 -7.51 -19.84
N GLY A 38 9.36 -6.44 -19.10
CA GLY A 38 10.40 -5.56 -18.60
C GLY A 38 11.18 -6.23 -17.49
N SER A 39 12.17 -5.52 -16.94
CA SER A 39 12.93 -6.04 -15.81
C SER A 39 11.96 -6.40 -14.68
N PRO A 40 12.06 -7.60 -14.11
CA PRO A 40 11.18 -7.94 -13.00
C PRO A 40 11.37 -6.97 -11.85
N PRO A 41 10.28 -6.51 -11.22
CA PRO A 41 10.42 -5.62 -10.07
C PRO A 41 11.13 -6.36 -8.96
N SER A 42 11.84 -5.61 -8.12
CA SER A 42 12.48 -6.20 -6.95
C SER A 42 11.42 -6.91 -6.10
N PRO A 43 11.58 -8.20 -5.78
CA PRO A 43 10.63 -8.90 -4.92
C PRO A 43 10.42 -8.19 -3.59
N GLY A 44 11.48 -7.55 -3.08
CA GLY A 44 11.40 -6.78 -1.85
C GLY A 44 10.48 -5.58 -1.96
N LYS A 45 10.48 -4.89 -3.11
CA LYS A 45 9.65 -3.71 -3.31
C LYS A 45 8.16 -4.08 -3.32
N ILE A 46 7.78 -5.11 -4.08
CA ILE A 46 6.39 -5.58 -4.13
C ILE A 46 5.93 -6.01 -2.74
N ARG A 47 6.78 -6.73 -2.04
CA ARG A 47 6.47 -7.19 -0.68
C ARG A 47 6.23 -6.02 0.26
N GLN A 48 7.06 -4.99 0.20
CA GLN A 48 6.91 -3.80 1.03
C GLN A 48 5.60 -3.07 0.74
N ILE A 49 5.25 -2.95 -0.54
CA ILE A 49 4.00 -2.32 -0.94
C ILE A 49 2.81 -3.10 -0.38
N ARG A 50 2.81 -4.42 -0.53
CA ARG A 50 1.75 -5.27 0.00
C ARG A 50 1.61 -5.17 1.51
N MET A 51 2.73 -5.15 2.22
CA MET A 51 2.73 -5.02 3.67
C MET A 51 2.19 -3.66 4.11
N SER A 52 2.55 -2.60 3.39
CA SER A 52 2.03 -1.27 3.67
C SER A 52 0.51 -1.21 3.47
N ILE A 53 0.01 -1.79 2.39
CA ILE A 53 -1.42 -1.87 2.12
C ILE A 53 -2.14 -2.64 3.23
N ALA A 54 -1.58 -3.79 3.61
CA ALA A 54 -2.17 -4.61 4.66
C ALA A 54 -2.27 -3.88 6.00
N LYS A 55 -1.22 -3.17 6.38
CA LYS A 55 -1.21 -2.38 7.61
C LYS A 55 -2.24 -1.26 7.57
N LEU A 56 -2.29 -0.56 6.43
CA LEU A 56 -3.22 0.54 6.26
C LEU A 56 -4.68 0.06 6.35
N LEU A 57 -5.01 -1.03 5.67
CA LEU A 57 -6.34 -1.61 5.72
C LEU A 57 -6.72 -2.10 7.12
N THR A 58 -5.76 -2.72 7.83
CA THR A 58 -5.99 -3.20 9.20
C THR A 58 -6.37 -2.04 10.11
N ILE A 59 -5.63 -0.95 10.04
CA ILE A 59 -5.89 0.22 10.88
C ILE A 59 -7.21 0.88 10.49
N MET A 60 -7.51 0.98 9.22
CA MET A 60 -8.78 1.54 8.75
C MET A 60 -9.96 0.71 9.26
N ARG A 61 -9.82 -0.62 9.34
CA ARG A 61 -10.85 -1.47 9.92
C ARG A 61 -11.00 -1.23 11.41
N GLU A 62 -9.90 -1.11 12.13
CA GLU A 62 -9.92 -0.83 13.58
C GLU A 62 -10.62 0.50 13.87
N GLU A 63 -10.46 1.48 12.99
CA GLU A 63 -11.10 2.78 13.13
C GLU A 63 -12.54 2.80 12.59
N GLY A 64 -13.02 1.70 12.05
CA GLY A 64 -14.38 1.62 11.50
C GLY A 64 -14.57 2.34 10.17
N GLU A 65 -13.48 2.67 9.49
CA GLU A 65 -13.52 3.40 8.23
C GLU A 65 -13.87 2.52 7.02
N ILE A 66 -13.66 1.22 7.14
CA ILE A 66 -14.03 0.22 6.14
C ILE A 66 -14.59 -1.01 6.83
N LYS A 67 -15.42 -1.75 6.08
CA LYS A 67 -16.02 -2.99 6.58
C LYS A 67 -15.13 -4.19 6.35
#